data_867aa12c7bbc83430fab42f1ee2ebeef
#
_entry.id   867aa12c7bbc83430fab42f1ee2ebeef
#
_cell.length_a   1.000
_cell.length_b   1.000
_cell.length_c   1.000
_cell.angle_alpha   90.00
_cell.angle_beta   90.00
_cell.angle_gamma   90.00
#
_symmetry.space_group_name_H-M   'P 1'
#
loop_
_entity.id
_entity.type
_entity.pdbx_description
1 polymer ?
#
loop_
_entity_poly.entity_id
_entity_poly.type
_entity_poly.pdbx_seq_one_letter_code
_entity_poly.pdbx_strand_id
1 'polypeptide(L)'
;MARRTLKGGALLAPLPPALVSVGDGEKANLITIGWTGITSTVPPTTYISVRPERYSHKLLLENGEFVIHLASEELAPAVDYCGMYTGEKVDKFEKCNLTKVESTYVKCPTVKECPLAIECRVREVKNMGSHDVFFADILGVSVDESLFDDAGKIHLEWANLIAYMHGEYFTLGKKIGKFGYSATKKEKGGVKGNIVAQKKKSDPAPSKKKAPGIPAKKKKSLPKGKKKKGDKK
;
A
#
# COMPACT_ATOMS: atom_id res chain seq x y z
N MET A 1 -3.98 23.38 22.95
CA MET A 1 -3.65 21.94 22.86
C MET A 1 -2.28 21.73 23.47
N ALA A 2 -2.12 20.72 24.37
CA ALA A 2 -0.80 20.31 24.86
C ALA A 2 -0.10 19.47 23.79
N ARG A 3 1.22 19.66 23.64
CA ARG A 3 2.07 18.90 22.73
C ARG A 3 3.15 18.19 23.52
N ARG A 4 3.46 16.94 23.13
CA ARG A 4 4.61 16.21 23.66
C ARG A 4 5.69 16.17 22.58
N THR A 5 6.92 16.56 22.93
CA THR A 5 8.08 16.51 22.02
C THR A 5 8.68 15.09 22.05
N LEU A 6 8.97 14.56 20.87
CA LEU A 6 9.65 13.28 20.66
C LEU A 6 11.02 13.52 20.02
N LYS A 7 11.90 12.52 20.08
CA LYS A 7 13.13 12.51 19.25
C LYS A 7 12.76 12.49 17.76
N GLY A 8 13.67 12.97 16.91
CA GLY A 8 13.53 12.88 15.45
C GLY A 8 13.22 11.45 15.01
N GLY A 9 12.27 11.29 14.12
CA GLY A 9 11.78 9.99 13.61
C GLY A 9 10.99 10.14 12.33
N ALA A 10 10.85 9.05 11.59
CA ALA A 10 10.16 8.99 10.30
C ALA A 10 8.64 8.90 10.51
N LEU A 11 8.02 9.98 10.99
CA LEU A 11 6.60 10.05 11.35
C LEU A 11 5.71 10.74 10.31
N LEU A 12 6.20 10.92 9.08
CA LEU A 12 5.38 11.49 8.01
C LEU A 12 4.26 10.49 7.64
N ALA A 13 3.01 10.91 7.78
CA ALA A 13 1.84 10.10 7.47
C ALA A 13 0.64 11.02 7.14
N PRO A 14 -0.38 10.57 6.37
CA PRO A 14 -0.46 9.25 5.71
C PRO A 14 0.46 9.14 4.49
N LEU A 15 0.87 7.92 4.15
CA LEU A 15 1.67 7.58 2.99
C LEU A 15 0.87 6.68 2.04
N PRO A 16 1.10 6.71 0.71
CA PRO A 16 0.58 5.68 -0.17
C PRO A 16 1.42 4.41 0.02
N PRO A 17 0.83 3.28 0.41
CA PRO A 17 1.54 2.00 0.41
C PRO A 17 1.59 1.46 -1.03
N ALA A 18 2.57 1.93 -1.81
CA ALA A 18 2.70 1.59 -3.21
C ALA A 18 3.23 0.16 -3.39
N LEU A 19 2.60 -0.60 -4.26
CA LEU A 19 3.14 -1.88 -4.74
C LEU A 19 4.06 -1.60 -5.92
N VAL A 20 5.32 -2.01 -5.84
CA VAL A 20 6.31 -1.71 -6.88
C VAL A 20 6.80 -3.00 -7.52
N SER A 21 6.67 -3.13 -8.84
CA SER A 21 7.26 -4.19 -9.61
C SER A 21 8.66 -3.81 -10.09
N VAL A 22 9.57 -4.78 -10.06
CA VAL A 22 10.97 -4.64 -10.47
C VAL A 22 11.44 -5.93 -11.15
N GLY A 23 12.46 -5.84 -12.00
CA GLY A 23 12.94 -6.99 -12.79
C GLY A 23 12.02 -7.30 -13.97
N ASP A 24 12.42 -8.26 -14.81
CA ASP A 24 11.68 -8.64 -16.01
C ASP A 24 11.44 -10.17 -16.08
N GLY A 25 10.48 -10.57 -16.89
CA GLY A 25 10.16 -11.97 -17.15
C GLY A 25 9.93 -12.78 -15.88
N GLU A 26 10.67 -13.90 -15.76
CA GLU A 26 10.61 -14.80 -14.59
C GLU A 26 11.23 -14.20 -13.33
N LYS A 27 12.15 -13.24 -13.48
CA LYS A 27 12.80 -12.55 -12.37
C LYS A 27 11.98 -11.38 -11.83
N ALA A 28 10.84 -11.09 -12.42
CA ALA A 28 9.97 -10.02 -11.94
C ALA A 28 9.54 -10.26 -10.50
N ASN A 29 9.68 -9.24 -9.67
CA ASN A 29 9.33 -9.29 -8.24
C ASN A 29 8.49 -8.08 -7.83
N LEU A 30 7.78 -8.21 -6.72
CA LEU A 30 7.00 -7.16 -6.10
C LEU A 30 7.57 -6.77 -4.72
N ILE A 31 7.51 -5.49 -4.41
CA ILE A 31 7.85 -4.95 -3.10
C ILE A 31 6.88 -3.84 -2.74
N THR A 32 6.50 -3.74 -1.46
CA THR A 32 5.72 -2.62 -0.96
C THR A 32 6.63 -1.51 -0.46
N ILE A 33 6.42 -0.31 -0.96
CA ILE A 33 7.17 0.90 -0.67
C ILE A 33 6.22 1.94 -0.09
N GLY A 34 6.49 2.39 1.14
CA GLY A 34 5.79 3.52 1.76
C GLY A 34 6.47 4.87 1.47
N TRP A 35 7.77 4.89 1.17
CA TRP A 35 8.51 6.13 0.95
C TRP A 35 8.72 6.38 -0.54
N THR A 36 7.74 7.03 -1.14
CA THR A 36 7.69 7.43 -2.54
C THR A 36 6.93 8.74 -2.67
N GLY A 37 7.12 9.44 -3.77
CA GLY A 37 6.43 10.68 -4.05
C GLY A 37 6.89 11.33 -5.35
N ILE A 38 6.18 12.37 -5.79
CA ILE A 38 6.52 13.16 -6.96
C ILE A 38 7.60 14.18 -6.59
N THR A 39 8.65 14.29 -7.40
CA THR A 39 9.75 15.23 -7.20
C THR A 39 9.67 16.43 -8.14
N SER A 40 9.11 16.27 -9.35
CA SER A 40 8.90 17.34 -10.33
C SER A 40 7.73 17.02 -11.26
N THR A 41 7.11 18.05 -11.82
CA THR A 41 6.04 17.91 -12.80
C THR A 41 6.52 18.15 -14.23
N VAL A 42 7.61 18.92 -14.41
CA VAL A 42 8.19 19.23 -15.74
C VAL A 42 9.72 19.24 -15.64
N PRO A 43 10.40 18.19 -16.09
CA PRO A 43 9.87 16.89 -16.50
C PRO A 43 9.22 16.14 -15.32
N PRO A 44 8.29 15.21 -15.58
CA PRO A 44 7.66 14.44 -14.52
C PRO A 44 8.66 13.43 -13.92
N THR A 45 8.90 13.54 -12.62
CA THR A 45 9.86 12.67 -11.91
C THR A 45 9.31 12.23 -10.56
N THR A 46 9.78 11.08 -10.12
CA THR A 46 9.40 10.42 -8.87
C THR A 46 10.62 9.84 -8.17
N TYR A 47 10.41 9.25 -7.01
CA TYR A 47 11.41 8.44 -6.32
C TYR A 47 10.77 7.28 -5.57
N ILE A 48 11.56 6.25 -5.32
CA ILE A 48 11.30 5.20 -4.33
C ILE A 48 12.52 5.07 -3.42
N SER A 49 12.29 4.80 -2.13
CA SER A 49 13.35 4.61 -1.14
C SER A 49 13.37 3.15 -0.69
N VAL A 50 14.47 2.46 -0.94
CA VAL A 50 14.59 1.00 -0.77
C VAL A 50 15.80 0.67 0.08
N ARG A 51 15.66 -0.25 1.03
CA ARG A 51 16.79 -0.74 1.83
C ARG A 51 17.69 -1.65 0.98
N PRO A 52 19.03 -1.54 1.09
CA PRO A 52 19.98 -2.37 0.34
C PRO A 52 19.78 -3.88 0.54
N GLU A 53 19.32 -4.33 1.72
CA GLU A 53 19.10 -5.75 2.03
C GLU A 53 17.84 -6.35 1.40
N ARG A 54 17.00 -5.53 0.75
CA ARG A 54 15.83 -6.05 0.03
C ARG A 54 16.22 -6.65 -1.31
N TYR A 55 15.69 -7.84 -1.60
CA TYR A 55 15.94 -8.50 -2.90
C TYR A 55 15.63 -7.61 -4.11
N SER A 56 14.58 -6.81 -4.03
CA SER A 56 14.22 -5.83 -5.09
C SER A 56 15.29 -4.77 -5.33
N HIS A 57 16.12 -4.44 -4.32
CA HIS A 57 17.18 -3.45 -4.47
C HIS A 57 18.21 -3.89 -5.51
N LYS A 58 18.64 -5.16 -5.46
CA LYS A 58 19.54 -5.74 -6.45
C LYS A 58 18.94 -5.66 -7.85
N LEU A 59 17.67 -6.05 -8.01
CA LEU A 59 16.98 -6.00 -9.31
C LEU A 59 16.85 -4.57 -9.85
N LEU A 60 16.65 -3.57 -8.98
CA LEU A 60 16.63 -2.15 -9.36
C LEU A 60 17.99 -1.68 -9.88
N LEU A 61 19.09 -2.08 -9.24
CA LEU A 61 20.43 -1.74 -9.72
C LEU A 61 20.77 -2.41 -11.06
N GLU A 62 20.32 -3.65 -11.25
CA GLU A 62 20.56 -4.42 -12.47
C GLU A 62 19.76 -3.89 -13.67
N ASN A 63 18.49 -3.54 -13.48
CA ASN A 63 17.56 -3.22 -14.57
C ASN A 63 17.34 -1.71 -14.77
N GLY A 64 17.48 -0.91 -13.73
CA GLY A 64 17.27 0.52 -13.79
C GLY A 64 15.83 0.95 -14.09
N GLU A 65 14.86 0.06 -13.92
CA GLU A 65 13.44 0.29 -14.23
C GLU A 65 12.54 -0.26 -13.12
N PHE A 66 11.35 0.35 -12.96
CA PHE A 66 10.31 -0.13 -12.05
C PHE A 66 8.95 0.44 -12.42
N VAL A 67 7.89 -0.18 -11.91
CA VAL A 67 6.52 0.36 -12.03
C VAL A 67 5.94 0.54 -10.64
N ILE A 68 5.43 1.76 -10.35
CA ILE A 68 4.71 2.06 -9.12
C ILE A 68 3.23 1.83 -9.36
N HIS A 69 2.58 1.01 -8.52
CA HIS A 69 1.15 0.79 -8.56
C HIS A 69 0.49 1.36 -7.32
N LEU A 70 -0.62 2.06 -7.50
CA LEU A 70 -1.51 2.40 -6.39
C LEU A 70 -2.46 1.24 -6.15
N ALA A 71 -2.64 0.88 -4.89
CA ALA A 71 -3.44 -0.27 -4.51
C ALA A 71 -4.80 0.16 -3.95
N SER A 72 -5.85 -0.61 -4.31
CA SER A 72 -7.18 -0.50 -3.71
C SER A 72 -7.26 -1.22 -2.35
N GLU A 73 -8.35 -1.02 -1.63
CA GLU A 73 -8.66 -1.72 -0.37
C GLU A 73 -8.58 -3.24 -0.51
N GLU A 74 -9.08 -3.78 -1.62
CA GLU A 74 -9.07 -5.21 -1.90
C GLU A 74 -7.65 -5.78 -2.01
N LEU A 75 -6.69 -4.96 -2.43
CA LEU A 75 -5.28 -5.34 -2.57
C LEU A 75 -4.47 -5.17 -1.28
N ALA A 76 -5.06 -4.66 -0.19
CA ALA A 76 -4.34 -4.44 1.06
C ALA A 76 -3.61 -5.70 1.59
N PRO A 77 -4.19 -6.93 1.54
CA PRO A 77 -3.47 -8.14 1.93
C PRO A 77 -2.25 -8.44 1.07
N ALA A 78 -2.32 -8.19 -0.25
CA ALA A 78 -1.20 -8.37 -1.16
C ALA A 78 -0.09 -7.33 -0.93
N VAL A 79 -0.48 -6.09 -0.65
CA VAL A 79 0.44 -5.00 -0.29
C VAL A 79 1.22 -5.36 0.98
N ASP A 80 0.53 -5.82 2.03
CA ASP A 80 1.18 -6.25 3.28
C ASP A 80 2.11 -7.42 3.04
N TYR A 81 1.64 -8.47 2.36
CA TYR A 81 2.45 -9.65 2.03
C TYR A 81 3.72 -9.29 1.27
N CYS A 82 3.62 -8.46 0.23
CA CYS A 82 4.76 -8.04 -0.59
C CYS A 82 5.78 -7.19 0.18
N GLY A 83 5.36 -6.51 1.24
CA GLY A 83 6.23 -5.79 2.17
C GLY A 83 6.99 -6.69 3.15
N MET A 84 6.36 -7.79 3.58
CA MET A 84 6.89 -8.68 4.61
C MET A 84 7.84 -9.75 4.07
N TYR A 85 7.52 -10.37 2.95
CA TYR A 85 8.29 -11.52 2.43
C TYR A 85 9.33 -11.10 1.39
N THR A 86 10.41 -11.91 1.26
CA THR A 86 11.43 -11.71 0.23
C THR A 86 11.09 -12.45 -1.06
N GLY A 87 11.22 -11.77 -2.21
CA GLY A 87 11.05 -12.38 -3.53
C GLY A 87 12.16 -13.36 -3.93
N GLU A 88 13.23 -13.45 -3.15
CA GLU A 88 14.26 -14.48 -3.33
C GLU A 88 13.73 -15.88 -3.04
N LYS A 89 12.74 -16.00 -2.13
CA LYS A 89 12.22 -17.28 -1.64
C LYS A 89 10.82 -17.61 -2.14
N VAL A 90 10.07 -16.61 -2.59
CA VAL A 90 8.67 -16.78 -2.99
C VAL A 90 8.35 -15.98 -4.24
N ASP A 91 7.59 -16.55 -5.16
CA ASP A 91 6.94 -15.79 -6.23
C ASP A 91 5.72 -15.05 -5.62
N LYS A 92 5.84 -13.73 -5.54
CA LYS A 92 4.81 -12.89 -4.94
C LYS A 92 3.61 -12.66 -5.86
N PHE A 93 3.80 -12.73 -7.18
CA PHE A 93 2.70 -12.68 -8.13
C PHE A 93 1.78 -13.89 -7.95
N GLU A 94 2.38 -15.10 -7.91
CA GLU A 94 1.63 -16.33 -7.66
C GLU A 94 0.96 -16.33 -6.29
N LYS A 95 1.71 -16.02 -5.22
CA LYS A 95 1.20 -16.08 -3.84
C LYS A 95 0.09 -15.08 -3.55
N CYS A 96 0.10 -13.94 -4.20
CA CYS A 96 -0.92 -12.91 -4.06
C CYS A 96 -2.00 -12.99 -5.13
N ASN A 97 -1.94 -13.98 -6.03
CA ASN A 97 -2.86 -14.13 -7.17
C ASN A 97 -2.94 -12.86 -8.03
N LEU A 98 -1.76 -12.28 -8.34
CA LEU A 98 -1.61 -11.08 -9.14
C LEU A 98 -1.15 -11.43 -10.55
N THR A 99 -1.73 -10.77 -11.55
CA THR A 99 -1.47 -11.01 -12.96
C THR A 99 -0.44 -10.04 -13.51
N LYS A 100 0.64 -10.58 -14.12
CA LYS A 100 1.61 -9.79 -14.86
C LYS A 100 1.03 -9.39 -16.20
N VAL A 101 1.09 -8.09 -16.53
CA VAL A 101 0.77 -7.53 -17.84
C VAL A 101 2.00 -6.80 -18.36
N GLU A 102 2.24 -6.87 -19.65
CA GLU A 102 3.33 -6.15 -20.30
C GLU A 102 3.16 -4.63 -20.12
N SER A 103 4.22 -3.97 -19.71
CA SER A 103 4.29 -2.51 -19.62
C SER A 103 4.60 -1.90 -20.99
N THR A 104 4.27 -0.64 -21.18
CA THR A 104 4.45 0.04 -22.49
C THR A 104 5.87 0.57 -22.67
N TYR A 105 6.50 1.08 -21.60
CA TYR A 105 7.77 1.82 -21.69
C TYR A 105 8.92 1.16 -20.95
N VAL A 106 8.65 0.17 -20.11
CA VAL A 106 9.65 -0.51 -19.28
C VAL A 106 9.47 -2.03 -19.37
N LYS A 107 10.50 -2.79 -19.00
CA LYS A 107 10.46 -4.26 -19.03
C LYS A 107 9.78 -4.86 -17.79
N CYS A 108 9.76 -4.12 -16.69
CA CYS A 108 9.08 -4.54 -15.48
C CYS A 108 7.57 -4.67 -15.74
N PRO A 109 6.91 -5.77 -15.34
CA PRO A 109 5.49 -5.94 -15.61
C PRO A 109 4.61 -5.00 -14.79
N THR A 110 3.50 -4.58 -15.37
CA THR A 110 2.38 -3.96 -14.67
C THR A 110 1.55 -5.03 -13.96
N VAL A 111 0.99 -4.71 -12.80
CA VAL A 111 0.03 -5.56 -12.07
C VAL A 111 -1.39 -5.21 -12.54
N LYS A 112 -2.06 -6.17 -13.17
CA LYS A 112 -3.39 -5.98 -13.79
C LYS A 112 -4.45 -5.49 -12.80
N GLU A 113 -4.44 -6.00 -11.57
CA GLU A 113 -5.43 -5.73 -10.54
C GLU A 113 -5.29 -4.35 -9.91
N CYS A 114 -4.18 -3.64 -10.17
CA CYS A 114 -3.97 -2.29 -9.64
C CYS A 114 -4.64 -1.24 -10.52
N PRO A 115 -5.43 -0.33 -9.94
CA PRO A 115 -6.20 0.66 -10.71
C PRO A 115 -5.34 1.73 -11.40
N LEU A 116 -4.07 1.89 -10.99
CA LEU A 116 -3.14 2.85 -11.58
C LEU A 116 -1.71 2.31 -11.50
N ALA A 117 -0.97 2.45 -12.60
CA ALA A 117 0.45 2.12 -12.69
C ALA A 117 1.24 3.28 -13.30
N ILE A 118 2.45 3.52 -12.78
CA ILE A 118 3.37 4.58 -13.20
C ILE A 118 4.69 3.92 -13.60
N GLU A 119 5.01 3.93 -14.88
CA GLU A 119 6.20 3.33 -15.47
C GLU A 119 7.39 4.27 -15.36
N CYS A 120 8.48 3.80 -14.76
CA CYS A 120 9.60 4.63 -14.34
C CYS A 120 10.95 4.07 -14.78
N ARG A 121 11.86 4.97 -15.19
CA ARG A 121 13.27 4.67 -15.44
C ARG A 121 14.16 5.42 -14.47
N VAL A 122 15.05 4.70 -13.78
CA VAL A 122 15.99 5.27 -12.83
C VAL A 122 16.93 6.25 -13.53
N ARG A 123 17.06 7.44 -12.97
CA ARG A 123 17.97 8.48 -13.41
C ARG A 123 19.20 8.57 -12.51
N GLU A 124 18.99 8.45 -11.21
CA GLU A 124 20.01 8.61 -10.18
C GLU A 124 19.70 7.73 -8.97
N VAL A 125 20.73 7.18 -8.37
CA VAL A 125 20.63 6.46 -7.09
C VAL A 125 21.48 7.20 -6.06
N LYS A 126 20.87 7.54 -4.91
CA LYS A 126 21.54 8.25 -3.83
C LYS A 126 21.45 7.49 -2.53
N ASN A 127 22.60 7.15 -1.96
CA ASN A 127 22.66 6.54 -0.64
C ASN A 127 22.32 7.58 0.45
N MET A 128 21.36 7.23 1.32
CA MET A 128 20.90 8.04 2.44
C MET A 128 21.16 7.36 3.79
N GLY A 129 22.09 6.43 3.85
CA GLY A 129 22.42 5.63 5.03
C GLY A 129 21.67 4.31 5.06
N SER A 130 20.51 4.23 5.72
CA SER A 130 19.73 2.99 5.81
C SER A 130 18.95 2.63 4.53
N HIS A 131 18.84 3.54 3.58
CA HIS A 131 18.12 3.36 2.33
C HIS A 131 18.89 4.00 1.18
N ASP A 132 18.74 3.44 0.00
CA ASP A 132 19.05 4.10 -1.25
C ASP A 132 17.77 4.68 -1.86
N VAL A 133 17.84 5.93 -2.31
CA VAL A 133 16.76 6.61 -3.02
C VAL A 133 17.03 6.51 -4.52
N PHE A 134 16.11 5.87 -5.21
CA PHE A 134 16.11 5.74 -6.66
C PHE A 134 15.24 6.86 -7.24
N PHE A 135 15.86 7.93 -7.72
CA PHE A 135 15.18 8.99 -8.48
C PHE A 135 14.95 8.52 -9.92
N ALA A 136 13.76 8.76 -10.45
CA ALA A 136 13.37 8.23 -11.74
C ALA A 136 12.54 9.21 -12.56
N ASP A 137 12.67 9.12 -13.88
CA ASP A 137 11.77 9.73 -14.84
C ASP A 137 10.49 8.91 -14.94
N ILE A 138 9.34 9.57 -14.96
CA ILE A 138 8.04 8.95 -15.26
C ILE A 138 7.90 8.93 -16.79
N LEU A 139 7.86 7.73 -17.36
CA LEU A 139 7.76 7.52 -18.81
C LEU A 139 6.31 7.41 -19.28
N GLY A 140 5.44 6.86 -18.43
CA GLY A 140 4.03 6.68 -18.73
C GLY A 140 3.20 6.41 -17.47
N VAL A 141 1.90 6.60 -17.61
CA VAL A 141 0.91 6.29 -16.58
C VAL A 141 -0.23 5.55 -17.24
N SER A 142 -0.58 4.36 -16.73
CA SER A 142 -1.78 3.63 -17.11
C SER A 142 -2.80 3.67 -15.98
N VAL A 143 -4.06 3.82 -16.35
CA VAL A 143 -5.20 3.98 -15.43
C VAL A 143 -6.32 3.08 -15.91
N ASP A 144 -6.97 2.38 -14.97
CA ASP A 144 -8.13 1.54 -15.27
C ASP A 144 -9.25 2.38 -15.93
N GLU A 145 -9.81 1.86 -17.03
CA GLU A 145 -10.85 2.53 -17.82
C GLU A 145 -12.07 2.90 -16.98
N SER A 146 -12.41 2.08 -15.97
CA SER A 146 -13.53 2.33 -15.05
C SER A 146 -13.37 3.60 -14.19
N LEU A 147 -12.17 4.17 -14.14
CA LEU A 147 -11.91 5.42 -13.41
C LEU A 147 -12.14 6.69 -14.25
N PHE A 148 -12.54 6.55 -15.52
CA PHE A 148 -12.88 7.67 -16.36
C PHE A 148 -14.41 7.88 -16.41
N ASP A 149 -14.84 9.14 -16.38
CA ASP A 149 -16.22 9.49 -16.69
C ASP A 149 -16.42 9.64 -18.23
N ASP A 150 -17.68 9.81 -18.65
CA ASP A 150 -18.04 9.97 -20.07
C ASP A 150 -17.38 11.17 -20.75
N ALA A 151 -16.87 12.13 -19.96
CA ALA A 151 -16.12 13.30 -20.46
C ALA A 151 -14.60 13.05 -20.53
N GLY A 152 -14.13 11.85 -20.18
CA GLY A 152 -12.72 11.47 -20.15
C GLY A 152 -11.93 12.02 -18.94
N LYS A 153 -12.61 12.43 -17.89
CA LYS A 153 -11.98 12.90 -16.66
C LYS A 153 -11.73 11.74 -15.72
N ILE A 154 -10.52 11.69 -15.15
CA ILE A 154 -10.11 10.66 -14.16
C ILE A 154 -10.72 10.97 -12.78
N HIS A 155 -11.26 9.93 -12.15
CA HIS A 155 -11.84 9.93 -10.82
C HIS A 155 -11.12 8.94 -9.90
N LEU A 156 -9.95 9.29 -9.38
CA LEU A 156 -9.17 8.44 -8.49
C LEU A 156 -9.91 8.11 -7.17
N GLU A 157 -10.90 8.90 -6.80
CA GLU A 157 -11.79 8.61 -5.66
C GLU A 157 -12.65 7.34 -5.85
N TRP A 158 -12.80 6.84 -7.08
CA TRP A 158 -13.51 5.58 -7.37
C TRP A 158 -12.63 4.34 -7.20
N ALA A 159 -11.31 4.52 -7.12
CA ALA A 159 -10.34 3.43 -7.02
C ALA A 159 -10.24 2.81 -5.61
N ASN A 160 -10.95 3.33 -4.61
CA ASN A 160 -10.88 2.87 -3.21
C ASN A 160 -9.44 2.70 -2.70
N LEU A 161 -8.59 3.70 -3.00
CA LEU A 161 -7.17 3.67 -2.64
C LEU A 161 -6.98 3.63 -1.12
N ILE A 162 -5.90 3.00 -0.68
CA ILE A 162 -5.51 2.87 0.72
C ILE A 162 -4.39 3.82 1.11
N ALA A 163 -4.31 4.12 2.39
CA ALA A 163 -3.25 4.89 3.03
C ALA A 163 -2.60 4.07 4.15
N TYR A 164 -1.32 4.34 4.42
CA TYR A 164 -0.54 3.70 5.46
C TYR A 164 -0.10 4.71 6.52
N MET A 165 -0.29 4.38 7.80
CA MET A 165 0.13 5.18 8.94
C MET A 165 0.63 4.27 10.07
N HIS A 166 1.91 4.41 10.42
CA HIS A 166 2.48 3.77 11.61
C HIS A 166 2.22 2.26 11.78
N GLY A 167 2.31 1.49 10.69
CA GLY A 167 2.10 0.04 10.74
C GLY A 167 0.66 -0.40 10.48
N GLU A 168 -0.24 0.51 10.15
CA GLU A 168 -1.65 0.22 9.91
C GLU A 168 -2.11 0.75 8.55
N TYR A 169 -3.05 0.04 7.92
CA TYR A 169 -3.66 0.42 6.64
C TYR A 169 -5.04 1.03 6.88
N PHE A 170 -5.38 2.06 6.10
CA PHE A 170 -6.63 2.79 6.20
C PHE A 170 -7.23 3.04 4.83
N THR A 171 -8.54 3.05 4.73
CA THR A 171 -9.24 3.60 3.58
C THR A 171 -9.27 5.11 3.62
N LEU A 172 -9.42 5.76 2.47
CA LEU A 172 -9.59 7.21 2.39
C LEU A 172 -11.01 7.59 2.85
N GLY A 173 -11.09 8.70 3.57
CA GLY A 173 -12.38 9.24 4.04
C GLY A 173 -13.12 10.04 2.97
N LYS A 174 -14.15 10.79 3.43
CA LYS A 174 -14.96 11.64 2.56
C LYS A 174 -14.14 12.75 1.92
N LYS A 175 -14.41 13.05 0.65
CA LYS A 175 -13.89 14.24 -0.04
C LYS A 175 -14.25 15.52 0.72
N ILE A 176 -13.25 16.30 1.10
CA ILE A 176 -13.43 17.54 1.88
C ILE A 176 -13.64 18.76 0.96
N GLY A 177 -13.07 18.71 -0.24
CA GLY A 177 -13.15 19.80 -1.21
C GLY A 177 -12.29 19.54 -2.43
N LYS A 178 -12.32 20.42 -3.40
CA LYS A 178 -11.41 20.43 -4.56
C LYS A 178 -10.31 21.48 -4.33
N PHE A 179 -9.19 21.34 -5.04
CA PHE A 179 -8.10 22.33 -4.99
C PHE A 179 -8.64 23.74 -5.18
N GLY A 180 -8.26 24.69 -4.32
CA GLY A 180 -8.72 26.06 -4.33
C GLY A 180 -10.09 26.33 -3.67
N TYR A 181 -10.76 25.32 -3.10
CA TYR A 181 -12.08 25.49 -2.47
C TYR A 181 -12.10 26.54 -1.34
N SER A 182 -11.00 26.74 -0.64
CA SER A 182 -10.85 27.74 0.42
C SER A 182 -10.70 29.19 -0.10
N ALA A 183 -10.27 29.34 -1.36
CA ALA A 183 -10.02 30.61 -2.00
C ALA A 183 -11.17 31.07 -2.92
N THR A 184 -12.19 30.24 -3.17
CA THR A 184 -13.37 30.61 -3.92
C THR A 184 -14.16 31.67 -3.15
N LYS A 185 -14.29 32.90 -3.72
CA LYS A 185 -15.15 33.92 -3.17
C LYS A 185 -16.58 33.37 -3.11
N LYS A 186 -17.15 33.25 -1.91
CA LYS A 186 -18.60 33.10 -1.77
C LYS A 186 -19.21 34.39 -2.28
N GLU A 187 -20.07 34.32 -3.27
CA GLU A 187 -20.92 35.42 -3.65
C GLU A 187 -21.66 35.89 -2.39
N LYS A 188 -21.46 37.18 -2.07
CA LYS A 188 -22.12 38.00 -1.03
C LYS A 188 -22.94 37.26 0.04
N GLY A 189 -22.26 36.74 1.00
CA GLY A 189 -22.83 36.29 2.25
C GLY A 189 -21.66 36.00 3.18
N GLY A 190 -21.38 36.94 4.12
CA GLY A 190 -20.17 37.01 4.91
C GLY A 190 -19.75 35.68 5.51
N VAL A 191 -18.55 35.27 5.17
CA VAL A 191 -17.87 34.16 5.86
C VAL A 191 -17.34 34.68 7.17
N LYS A 192 -18.05 34.42 8.26
CA LYS A 192 -17.41 34.32 9.57
C LYS A 192 -16.62 33.01 9.55
N GLY A 193 -15.31 33.12 9.30
CA GLY A 193 -14.41 31.98 9.29
C GLY A 193 -14.30 31.36 10.68
N ASN A 194 -15.07 30.33 10.95
CA ASN A 194 -14.79 29.41 12.03
C ASN A 194 -13.88 28.30 11.51
N ILE A 195 -12.59 28.60 11.41
CA ILE A 195 -11.52 27.59 11.33
C ILE A 195 -11.22 27.09 12.75
N VAL A 196 -12.23 26.69 13.50
CA VAL A 196 -12.02 26.02 14.79
C VAL A 196 -13.13 25.00 15.02
N ALA A 197 -12.70 23.74 14.99
CA ALA A 197 -13.23 22.62 15.74
C ALA A 197 -14.74 22.40 15.70
N GLN A 198 -15.21 21.66 14.72
CA GLN A 198 -16.38 20.82 14.99
C GLN A 198 -15.98 19.80 16.06
N LYS A 199 -16.45 20.01 17.29
CA LYS A 199 -16.49 18.99 18.32
C LYS A 199 -17.19 17.77 17.71
N LYS A 200 -16.46 16.66 17.57
CA LYS A 200 -17.05 15.35 17.26
C LYS A 200 -18.15 15.10 18.27
N LYS A 201 -19.40 15.09 17.83
CA LYS A 201 -20.41 14.30 18.52
C LYS A 201 -19.94 12.85 18.33
N SER A 202 -19.56 12.22 19.42
CA SER A 202 -19.24 10.81 19.48
C SER A 202 -20.46 10.03 19.01
N ASP A 203 -20.32 9.31 17.91
CA ASP A 203 -21.27 8.27 17.54
C ASP A 203 -21.35 7.29 18.72
N PRO A 204 -22.54 6.84 19.13
CA PRO A 204 -22.67 5.86 20.19
C PRO A 204 -21.98 4.56 19.74
N ALA A 205 -21.11 4.02 20.59
CA ALA A 205 -20.43 2.75 20.37
C ALA A 205 -21.41 1.67 19.93
N PRO A 206 -21.09 0.82 18.95
CA PRO A 206 -21.97 -0.25 18.54
C PRO A 206 -22.24 -1.18 19.72
N SER A 207 -23.51 -1.39 20.04
CA SER A 207 -23.96 -2.28 21.10
C SER A 207 -23.41 -3.69 20.83
N LYS A 208 -22.69 -4.25 21.80
CA LYS A 208 -22.18 -5.62 21.77
C LYS A 208 -23.35 -6.59 21.59
N LYS A 209 -23.59 -7.07 20.39
CA LYS A 209 -24.43 -8.25 20.17
C LYS A 209 -23.65 -9.43 20.73
N LYS A 210 -24.27 -10.09 21.74
CA LYS A 210 -23.75 -11.35 22.32
C LYS A 210 -23.62 -12.37 21.17
N ALA A 211 -22.41 -12.92 21.00
CA ALA A 211 -22.18 -14.04 20.11
C ALA A 211 -23.00 -15.26 20.60
N PRO A 212 -23.59 -16.05 19.69
CA PRO A 212 -24.26 -17.27 20.07
C PRO A 212 -23.25 -18.27 20.66
N GLY A 213 -23.58 -18.84 21.82
CA GLY A 213 -22.73 -19.76 22.57
C GLY A 213 -22.39 -21.01 21.75
N ILE A 214 -21.10 -21.36 21.72
CA ILE A 214 -20.61 -22.61 21.14
C ILE A 214 -21.04 -23.76 22.07
N PRO A 215 -21.73 -24.80 21.58
CA PRO A 215 -22.11 -25.94 22.44
C PRO A 215 -20.85 -26.70 22.86
N ALA A 216 -20.75 -27.00 24.16
CA ALA A 216 -19.67 -27.74 24.77
C ALA A 216 -19.55 -29.16 24.17
N LYS A 217 -18.40 -29.48 23.57
CA LYS A 217 -18.06 -30.86 23.16
C LYS A 217 -17.90 -31.76 24.37
N LYS A 218 -18.75 -32.79 24.47
CA LYS A 218 -18.63 -33.88 25.45
C LYS A 218 -17.26 -34.56 25.29
N LYS A 219 -16.48 -34.59 26.37
CA LYS A 219 -15.23 -35.37 26.46
C LYS A 219 -15.57 -36.88 26.39
N LYS A 220 -15.14 -37.56 25.33
CA LYS A 220 -15.10 -39.02 25.28
C LYS A 220 -13.92 -39.50 26.12
N SER A 221 -14.22 -40.35 27.12
CA SER A 221 -13.24 -41.04 27.96
C SER A 221 -12.44 -42.04 27.13
N LEU A 222 -11.12 -42.01 27.26
CA LEU A 222 -10.20 -42.99 26.69
C LEU A 222 -10.28 -44.33 27.48
N PRO A 223 -10.26 -45.49 26.83
CA PRO A 223 -10.22 -46.77 27.50
C PRO A 223 -8.84 -47.05 28.09
N LYS A 224 -8.82 -47.54 29.32
CA LYS A 224 -7.63 -47.97 30.08
C LYS A 224 -6.92 -49.12 29.39
N GLY A 225 -5.67 -48.93 29.00
CA GLY A 225 -4.79 -49.97 28.45
C GLY A 225 -4.45 -51.05 29.50
N LYS A 226 -4.61 -52.31 29.11
CA LYS A 226 -4.22 -53.50 29.90
C LYS A 226 -2.69 -53.63 29.96
N LYS A 227 -2.18 -53.75 31.21
CA LYS A 227 -0.79 -54.18 31.48
C LYS A 227 -0.58 -55.63 30.98
N LYS A 228 0.38 -55.85 30.10
CA LYS A 228 0.95 -57.19 29.86
C LYS A 228 2.15 -57.35 30.76
N LYS A 229 2.06 -58.43 31.55
CA LYS A 229 3.15 -59.00 32.39
C LYS A 229 4.25 -59.54 31.46
N GLY A 230 5.47 -59.35 31.91
CA GLY A 230 6.64 -59.93 31.28
C GLY A 230 6.76 -61.44 31.56
N ASP A 231 7.49 -62.12 30.70
CA ASP A 231 8.15 -63.38 31.01
C ASP A 231 9.60 -63.37 30.54
N LYS A 232 10.44 -63.84 31.49
CA LYS A 232 11.86 -64.02 31.29
C LYS A 232 12.12 -65.27 30.38
N LYS A 233 13.03 -65.13 29.50
CA LYS A 233 14.18 -66.07 29.37
C LYS A 233 15.23 -65.39 28.50
#